data_a13e5752ff5ee2e528ed13252934ce24
#
_entry.id   a13e5752ff5ee2e528ed13252934ce24
#
_cell.length_a   1.000
_cell.length_b   1.000
_cell.length_c   1.000
_cell.angle_alpha   90.00
_cell.angle_beta   90.00
_cell.angle_gamma   90.00
#
_symmetry.space_group_name_H-M   'P 1'
#
loop_
_entity.id
_entity.type
_entity.pdbx_description
1 polymer ?
#
loop_
_entity_poly.entity_id
_entity_poly.type
_entity_poly.pdbx_seq_one_letter_code
_entity_poly.pdbx_strand_id
1 'polypeptide(L)'
;MSAPDDRMAGILRQLDADGPERSGTLRLCTLATDLTGVTGASIMLLSDELARGSLSTTDGVAECLDDLQFTLGEGPALDAHAGGRPVAEPDFCMPVTVRWPVLLPPAIEAGVRAMFAFPVRIGALRLGALALYRTAPGPLTDLQHADGLAMALVAARAILAMQADAPPGSVSEELESGANLHFVVHQAAGMVSVQLGIGVTEALVRLRAHAFLSDRAIDDVCRDVVDRILRFGDPAEA
;
A
#
# COMPACT_ATOMS: atom_id res chain seq x y z
N MET A 1 8.15 -21.62 -20.89
CA MET A 1 8.17 -20.98 -19.54
C MET A 1 9.57 -20.45 -19.35
N SER A 2 9.76 -19.11 -19.40
CA SER A 2 11.07 -18.50 -19.08
C SER A 2 11.37 -18.69 -17.60
N ALA A 3 12.61 -19.00 -17.25
CA ALA A 3 13.01 -19.13 -15.84
C ALA A 3 12.76 -17.79 -15.10
N PRO A 4 12.47 -17.79 -13.79
CA PRO A 4 12.27 -16.56 -13.02
C PRO A 4 13.40 -15.54 -13.17
N ASP A 5 14.64 -16.02 -13.28
CA ASP A 5 15.84 -15.18 -13.45
C ASP A 5 15.88 -14.49 -14.82
N ASP A 6 15.45 -15.16 -15.92
CA ASP A 6 15.37 -14.57 -17.26
C ASP A 6 14.32 -13.46 -17.32
N ARG A 7 13.20 -13.66 -16.61
CA ARG A 7 12.11 -12.68 -16.52
C ARG A 7 12.56 -11.43 -15.78
N MET A 8 13.18 -11.60 -14.63
CA MET A 8 13.74 -10.49 -13.86
C MET A 8 14.81 -9.71 -14.63
N ALA A 9 15.71 -10.41 -15.34
CA ALA A 9 16.70 -9.77 -16.20
C ALA A 9 16.06 -8.98 -17.35
N GLY A 10 14.92 -9.45 -17.88
CA GLY A 10 14.11 -8.74 -18.85
C GLY A 10 13.54 -7.43 -18.32
N ILE A 11 12.94 -7.49 -17.12
CA ILE A 11 12.37 -6.33 -16.43
C ILE A 11 13.45 -5.28 -16.14
N LEU A 12 14.60 -5.69 -15.59
CA LEU A 12 15.71 -4.77 -15.30
C LEU A 12 16.22 -4.07 -16.55
N ARG A 13 16.35 -4.78 -17.68
CA ARG A 13 16.76 -4.16 -18.95
C ARG A 13 15.74 -3.13 -19.46
N GLN A 14 14.44 -3.35 -19.27
CA GLN A 14 13.42 -2.38 -19.64
C GLN A 14 13.48 -1.14 -18.75
N LEU A 15 13.71 -1.32 -17.44
CA LEU A 15 13.91 -0.20 -16.53
C LEU A 15 15.14 0.64 -16.89
N ASP A 16 16.23 0.02 -17.30
CA ASP A 16 17.45 0.73 -17.72
C ASP A 16 17.28 1.49 -19.05
N ALA A 17 16.44 0.99 -19.94
CA ALA A 17 16.25 1.58 -21.28
C ALA A 17 15.44 2.88 -21.28
N ASP A 18 14.58 3.12 -20.28
CA ASP A 18 13.62 4.25 -20.25
C ASP A 18 14.21 5.59 -19.76
N GLY A 19 15.51 5.67 -19.39
CA GLY A 19 16.18 6.91 -18.98
C GLY A 19 15.77 7.45 -17.59
N PRO A 20 16.43 8.50 -17.08
CA PRO A 20 16.29 8.96 -15.67
C PRO A 20 15.14 9.95 -15.43
N GLU A 21 14.24 10.20 -16.37
CA GLU A 21 13.26 11.31 -16.30
C GLU A 21 12.09 11.11 -15.29
N ARG A 22 11.91 9.93 -14.73
CA ARG A 22 10.84 9.64 -13.73
C ARG A 22 11.43 9.02 -12.47
N SER A 23 10.80 9.24 -11.32
CA SER A 23 11.13 8.52 -10.08
C SER A 23 11.21 7.02 -10.36
N GLY A 24 12.26 6.36 -9.87
CA GLY A 24 12.49 4.92 -10.09
C GLY A 24 11.30 4.04 -9.69
N THR A 25 10.58 4.43 -8.64
CA THR A 25 9.40 3.71 -8.14
C THR A 25 8.17 3.88 -9.03
N LEU A 26 7.95 5.07 -9.59
CA LEU A 26 6.86 5.30 -10.56
C LEU A 26 7.07 4.49 -11.84
N ARG A 27 8.32 4.38 -12.29
CA ARG A 27 8.67 3.52 -13.45
C ARG A 27 8.36 2.05 -13.18
N LEU A 28 8.61 1.57 -11.97
CA LEU A 28 8.23 0.23 -11.55
C LEU A 28 6.72 0.02 -11.63
N CYS A 29 5.91 0.96 -11.13
CA CYS A 29 4.45 0.88 -11.22
C CYS A 29 3.97 0.90 -12.68
N THR A 30 4.52 1.81 -13.52
CA THR A 30 4.16 1.89 -14.94
C THR A 30 4.50 0.59 -15.67
N LEU A 31 5.71 0.06 -15.49
CA LEU A 31 6.12 -1.19 -16.12
C LEU A 31 5.27 -2.38 -15.62
N ALA A 32 4.86 -2.37 -14.35
CA ALA A 32 3.96 -3.40 -13.84
C ALA A 32 2.60 -3.37 -14.55
N THR A 33 2.05 -2.18 -14.85
CA THR A 33 0.80 -2.06 -15.63
C THR A 33 0.98 -2.60 -17.05
N ASP A 34 2.08 -2.25 -17.70
CA ASP A 34 2.36 -2.67 -19.10
C ASP A 34 2.50 -4.19 -19.21
N LEU A 35 3.26 -4.82 -18.32
CA LEU A 35 3.50 -6.26 -18.31
C LEU A 35 2.26 -7.07 -17.95
N THR A 36 1.46 -6.58 -17.00
CA THR A 36 0.30 -7.33 -16.50
C THR A 36 -1.01 -6.96 -17.19
N GLY A 37 -1.02 -5.90 -18.03
CA GLY A 37 -2.21 -5.43 -18.73
C GLY A 37 -3.34 -5.02 -17.76
N VAL A 38 -2.99 -4.47 -16.61
CA VAL A 38 -3.94 -3.91 -15.63
C VAL A 38 -4.16 -2.41 -15.89
N THR A 39 -5.13 -1.81 -15.20
CA THR A 39 -5.46 -0.39 -15.40
C THR A 39 -4.48 0.51 -14.67
N GLY A 40 -4.10 0.15 -13.46
CA GLY A 40 -3.12 0.90 -12.69
C GLY A 40 -2.46 0.08 -11.60
N ALA A 41 -1.42 0.65 -11.00
CA ALA A 41 -0.59 0.01 -10.00
C ALA A 41 -0.12 1.00 -8.94
N SER A 42 0.19 0.46 -7.76
CA SER A 42 0.83 1.17 -6.68
C SER A 42 1.85 0.30 -5.93
N ILE A 43 2.78 0.93 -5.25
CA ILE A 43 3.66 0.29 -4.27
C ILE A 43 3.39 0.92 -2.92
N MET A 44 2.87 0.13 -1.99
CA MET A 44 2.67 0.53 -0.59
C MET A 44 3.86 0.08 0.26
N LEU A 45 4.39 0.98 1.08
CA LEU A 45 5.30 0.62 2.16
C LEU A 45 4.48 0.22 3.38
N LEU A 46 4.77 -0.95 3.92
CA LEU A 46 4.08 -1.53 5.06
C LEU A 46 5.13 -2.06 6.05
N SER A 47 4.82 -2.00 7.33
CA SER A 47 5.60 -2.66 8.37
C SER A 47 4.69 -3.53 9.23
N ASP A 48 5.26 -4.48 9.97
CA ASP A 48 4.47 -5.39 10.80
C ASP A 48 3.67 -4.65 11.90
N GLU A 49 4.11 -3.44 12.28
CA GLU A 49 3.45 -2.65 13.32
C GLU A 49 2.55 -1.55 12.76
N LEU A 50 2.92 -0.95 11.60
CA LEU A 50 2.23 0.22 11.04
C LEU A 50 2.30 0.23 9.52
N ALA A 51 1.17 0.45 8.84
CA ALA A 51 1.18 0.82 7.45
C ALA A 51 1.86 2.19 7.31
N ARG A 52 2.82 2.33 6.40
CA ARG A 52 3.55 3.60 6.21
C ARG A 52 2.91 4.48 5.14
N GLY A 53 2.27 3.88 4.14
CA GLY A 53 1.57 4.61 3.09
C GLY A 53 2.05 4.28 1.68
N SER A 54 1.58 5.03 0.70
CA SER A 54 1.90 4.84 -0.70
C SER A 54 3.29 5.40 -1.03
N LEU A 55 4.13 4.58 -1.65
CA LEU A 55 5.44 5.00 -2.16
C LEU A 55 5.33 5.58 -3.56
N SER A 56 4.48 5.00 -4.39
CA SER A 56 4.26 5.45 -5.76
C SER A 56 2.97 4.86 -6.33
N THR A 57 2.26 5.65 -7.13
CA THR A 57 1.00 5.30 -7.79
C THR A 57 1.04 5.71 -9.25
N THR A 58 0.37 4.97 -10.14
CA THR A 58 0.26 5.32 -11.56
C THR A 58 -0.76 6.42 -11.83
N ASP A 59 -1.77 6.53 -10.98
CA ASP A 59 -2.93 7.42 -11.17
C ASP A 59 -3.67 7.66 -9.86
N GLY A 60 -4.64 8.60 -9.89
CA GLY A 60 -5.42 8.97 -8.70
C GLY A 60 -6.35 7.87 -8.17
N VAL A 61 -6.73 6.87 -8.99
CA VAL A 61 -7.51 5.72 -8.50
C VAL A 61 -6.62 4.78 -7.69
N ALA A 62 -5.40 4.53 -8.15
CA ALA A 62 -4.41 3.75 -7.41
C ALA A 62 -4.09 4.41 -6.06
N GLU A 63 -3.92 5.75 -6.04
CA GLU A 63 -3.73 6.52 -4.81
C GLU A 63 -4.92 6.41 -3.86
N CYS A 64 -6.13 6.59 -4.37
CA CYS A 64 -7.36 6.44 -3.59
C CYS A 64 -7.50 5.03 -2.99
N LEU A 65 -7.14 3.98 -3.73
CA LEU A 65 -7.17 2.60 -3.23
C LEU A 65 -6.16 2.37 -2.10
N ASP A 66 -4.98 2.95 -2.20
CA ASP A 66 -3.97 2.86 -1.15
C ASP A 66 -4.43 3.59 0.12
N ASP A 67 -4.97 4.81 -0.02
CA ASP A 67 -5.53 5.59 1.09
C ASP A 67 -6.72 4.88 1.76
N LEU A 68 -7.59 4.25 0.96
CA LEU A 68 -8.71 3.46 1.48
C LEU A 68 -8.20 2.25 2.28
N GLN A 69 -7.27 1.47 1.73
CA GLN A 69 -6.70 0.32 2.44
C GLN A 69 -5.98 0.75 3.71
N PHE A 70 -5.22 1.84 3.65
CA PHE A 70 -4.56 2.42 4.82
C PHE A 70 -5.58 2.85 5.88
N THR A 71 -6.59 3.64 5.49
CA THR A 71 -7.58 4.20 6.40
C THR A 71 -8.47 3.12 7.02
N LEU A 72 -8.92 2.16 6.22
CA LEU A 72 -9.83 1.11 6.68
C LEU A 72 -9.10 -0.03 7.42
N GLY A 73 -7.80 -0.18 7.18
CA GLY A 73 -6.99 -1.26 7.75
C GLY A 73 -7.33 -2.63 7.18
N GLU A 74 -7.95 -2.68 6.01
CA GLU A 74 -8.28 -3.91 5.29
C GLU A 74 -8.02 -3.75 3.79
N GLY A 75 -7.73 -4.84 3.11
CA GLY A 75 -7.55 -4.84 1.67
C GLY A 75 -6.50 -5.84 1.18
N PRO A 76 -6.48 -6.07 -0.15
CA PRO A 76 -5.57 -7.03 -0.78
C PRO A 76 -4.09 -6.77 -0.50
N ALA A 77 -3.65 -5.50 -0.47
CA ALA A 77 -2.24 -5.16 -0.23
C ALA A 77 -1.82 -5.48 1.21
N LEU A 78 -2.68 -5.18 2.19
CA LEU A 78 -2.44 -5.49 3.60
C LEU A 78 -2.39 -7.00 3.83
N ASP A 79 -3.33 -7.76 3.23
CA ASP A 79 -3.37 -9.22 3.32
C ASP A 79 -2.16 -9.87 2.66
N ALA A 80 -1.71 -9.34 1.50
CA ALA A 80 -0.54 -9.86 0.81
C ALA A 80 0.73 -9.64 1.63
N HIS A 81 0.88 -8.45 2.23
CA HIS A 81 1.99 -8.14 3.12
C HIS A 81 1.99 -9.05 4.35
N ALA A 82 0.88 -9.12 5.07
CA ALA A 82 0.74 -9.90 6.30
C ALA A 82 0.93 -11.42 6.04
N GLY A 83 0.33 -11.93 4.95
CA GLY A 83 0.41 -13.34 4.58
C GLY A 83 1.69 -13.74 3.87
N GLY A 84 2.48 -12.78 3.36
CA GLY A 84 3.70 -13.01 2.58
C GLY A 84 3.45 -13.79 1.27
N ARG A 85 2.24 -13.76 0.73
CA ARG A 85 1.78 -14.46 -0.47
C ARG A 85 0.88 -13.56 -1.31
N PRO A 86 0.80 -13.77 -2.64
CA PRO A 86 -0.12 -13.02 -3.48
C PRO A 86 -1.57 -13.17 -3.02
N VAL A 87 -2.33 -12.09 -3.18
CA VAL A 87 -3.76 -12.03 -2.93
C VAL A 87 -4.44 -11.54 -4.20
N ALA A 88 -5.53 -12.20 -4.58
CA ALA A 88 -6.31 -11.86 -5.75
C ALA A 88 -7.80 -11.78 -5.42
N GLU A 89 -8.45 -10.75 -5.94
CA GLU A 89 -9.90 -10.66 -6.03
C GLU A 89 -10.25 -10.28 -7.47
N PRO A 90 -10.64 -11.24 -8.28
CA PRO A 90 -10.88 -11.02 -9.70
C PRO A 90 -12.21 -10.34 -10.00
N ASP A 91 -13.13 -10.26 -9.05
CA ASP A 91 -14.41 -9.58 -9.22
C ASP A 91 -14.93 -8.98 -7.91
N PHE A 92 -14.75 -7.67 -7.76
CA PHE A 92 -15.20 -6.92 -6.60
C PHE A 92 -16.73 -6.82 -6.48
N CYS A 93 -17.44 -6.96 -7.61
CA CYS A 93 -18.90 -6.94 -7.62
C CYS A 93 -19.52 -8.29 -7.24
N MET A 94 -18.78 -9.39 -7.49
CA MET A 94 -19.23 -10.75 -7.18
C MET A 94 -18.11 -11.55 -6.50
N PRO A 95 -17.62 -11.12 -5.33
CA PRO A 95 -16.54 -11.80 -4.65
C PRO A 95 -16.97 -13.20 -4.18
N VAL A 96 -16.10 -14.18 -4.35
CA VAL A 96 -16.36 -15.57 -3.85
C VAL A 96 -16.52 -15.58 -2.33
N THR A 97 -15.77 -14.71 -1.65
CA THR A 97 -15.86 -14.51 -0.20
C THR A 97 -15.68 -13.03 0.09
N VAL A 98 -16.60 -12.43 0.82
CA VAL A 98 -16.50 -11.03 1.24
C VAL A 98 -15.41 -10.91 2.33
N ARG A 99 -14.19 -10.56 1.92
CA ARG A 99 -13.04 -10.40 2.83
C ARG A 99 -12.88 -8.97 3.34
N TRP A 100 -13.29 -7.99 2.53
CA TRP A 100 -13.07 -6.56 2.82
C TRP A 100 -14.39 -5.79 2.68
N PRO A 101 -15.32 -5.97 3.64
CA PRO A 101 -16.69 -5.45 3.50
C PRO A 101 -16.76 -3.91 3.49
N VAL A 102 -15.79 -3.24 4.09
CA VAL A 102 -15.76 -1.77 4.16
C VAL A 102 -15.03 -1.17 2.96
N LEU A 103 -14.02 -1.87 2.41
CA LEU A 103 -13.27 -1.44 1.22
C LEU A 103 -14.07 -1.58 -0.07
N LEU A 104 -14.83 -2.68 -0.22
CA LEU A 104 -15.48 -3.01 -1.49
C LEU A 104 -16.40 -1.89 -2.03
N PRO A 105 -17.33 -1.28 -1.24
CA PRO A 105 -18.23 -0.26 -1.76
C PRO A 105 -17.49 0.95 -2.34
N PRO A 106 -16.59 1.64 -1.62
CA PRO A 106 -15.91 2.82 -2.17
C PRO A 106 -14.95 2.47 -3.31
N ALA A 107 -14.32 1.29 -3.31
CA ALA A 107 -13.48 0.86 -4.42
C ALA A 107 -14.31 0.63 -5.71
N ILE A 108 -15.51 0.04 -5.59
CA ILE A 108 -16.44 -0.14 -6.71
C ILE A 108 -16.93 1.22 -7.23
N GLU A 109 -17.21 2.17 -6.36
CA GLU A 109 -17.59 3.54 -6.72
C GLU A 109 -16.46 4.27 -7.46
N ALA A 110 -15.20 4.03 -7.07
CA ALA A 110 -14.02 4.53 -7.79
C ALA A 110 -13.79 3.84 -9.14
N GLY A 111 -14.65 2.90 -9.54
CA GLY A 111 -14.58 2.21 -10.83
C GLY A 111 -13.76 0.91 -10.84
N VAL A 112 -13.24 0.48 -9.69
CA VAL A 112 -12.45 -0.74 -9.57
C VAL A 112 -13.34 -1.98 -9.67
N ARG A 113 -12.89 -3.00 -10.39
CA ARG A 113 -13.61 -4.27 -10.57
C ARG A 113 -12.80 -5.49 -10.18
N ALA A 114 -11.48 -5.39 -10.21
CA ALA A 114 -10.59 -6.45 -9.75
C ALA A 114 -9.33 -5.86 -9.13
N MET A 115 -8.75 -6.56 -8.16
CA MET A 115 -7.51 -6.14 -7.51
C MET A 115 -6.62 -7.35 -7.21
N PHE A 116 -5.31 -7.15 -7.41
CA PHE A 116 -4.28 -8.17 -7.20
C PHE A 116 -3.15 -7.53 -6.41
N ALA A 117 -2.65 -8.21 -5.39
CA ALA A 117 -1.56 -7.71 -4.59
C ALA A 117 -0.45 -8.76 -4.45
N PHE A 118 0.79 -8.30 -4.59
CA PHE A 118 1.99 -9.13 -4.51
C PHE A 118 2.87 -8.62 -3.38
N PRO A 119 3.34 -9.47 -2.47
CA PRO A 119 4.17 -9.03 -1.36
C PRO A 119 5.53 -8.56 -1.85
N VAL A 120 5.90 -7.34 -1.50
CA VAL A 120 7.23 -6.77 -1.74
C VAL A 120 8.12 -7.18 -0.57
N ARG A 121 8.96 -8.23 -0.80
CA ARG A 121 9.79 -8.83 0.25
C ARG A 121 11.07 -9.45 -0.29
N ILE A 122 12.06 -9.60 0.58
CA ILE A 122 13.29 -10.38 0.32
C ILE A 122 13.49 -11.35 1.50
N GLY A 123 13.35 -12.63 1.24
CA GLY A 123 13.37 -13.64 2.30
C GLY A 123 12.27 -13.40 3.33
N ALA A 124 12.67 -13.22 4.59
CA ALA A 124 11.75 -12.90 5.70
C ALA A 124 11.46 -11.40 5.85
N LEU A 125 12.26 -10.53 5.22
CA LEU A 125 12.09 -9.08 5.29
C LEU A 125 10.92 -8.64 4.41
N ARG A 126 9.85 -8.17 5.03
CA ARG A 126 8.66 -7.64 4.37
C ARG A 126 8.76 -6.12 4.32
N LEU A 127 8.64 -5.55 3.12
CA LEU A 127 8.75 -4.10 2.88
C LEU A 127 7.40 -3.47 2.57
N GLY A 128 6.48 -4.27 1.98
CA GLY A 128 5.18 -3.75 1.58
C GLY A 128 4.46 -4.66 0.59
N ALA A 129 3.70 -4.06 -0.31
CA ALA A 129 2.99 -4.75 -1.38
C ALA A 129 2.98 -3.93 -2.67
N LEU A 130 3.08 -4.62 -3.81
CA LEU A 130 2.73 -4.12 -5.13
C LEU A 130 1.25 -4.43 -5.34
N ALA A 131 0.42 -3.40 -5.49
CA ALA A 131 -1.00 -3.53 -5.76
C ALA A 131 -1.29 -3.18 -7.21
N LEU A 132 -2.16 -3.97 -7.84
CA LEU A 132 -2.58 -3.83 -9.23
C LEU A 132 -4.10 -3.83 -9.27
N TYR A 133 -4.72 -2.92 -10.05
CA TYR A 133 -6.17 -2.91 -10.19
C TYR A 133 -6.63 -2.90 -11.63
N ARG A 134 -7.87 -3.35 -11.86
CA ARG A 134 -8.58 -3.29 -13.15
C ARG A 134 -9.95 -2.64 -13.00
N THR A 135 -10.35 -1.91 -14.04
CA THR A 135 -11.72 -1.42 -14.20
C THR A 135 -12.66 -2.44 -14.85
N ALA A 136 -12.15 -3.61 -15.23
CA ALA A 136 -12.91 -4.75 -15.72
C ALA A 136 -12.66 -5.96 -14.81
N PRO A 137 -13.66 -6.80 -14.53
CA PRO A 137 -13.48 -8.04 -13.78
C PRO A 137 -12.68 -9.05 -14.59
N GLY A 138 -12.10 -10.03 -13.91
CA GLY A 138 -11.40 -11.16 -14.50
C GLY A 138 -10.06 -11.44 -13.83
N PRO A 139 -9.63 -12.72 -13.79
CA PRO A 139 -8.36 -13.12 -13.19
C PRO A 139 -7.17 -12.67 -14.03
N LEU A 140 -5.99 -12.65 -13.41
CA LEU A 140 -4.73 -12.60 -14.14
C LEU A 140 -4.47 -13.97 -14.81
N THR A 141 -3.87 -13.95 -15.98
CA THR A 141 -3.28 -15.15 -16.57
C THR A 141 -2.06 -15.61 -15.77
N ASP A 142 -1.62 -16.86 -15.94
CA ASP A 142 -0.40 -17.36 -15.30
C ASP A 142 0.84 -16.52 -15.64
N LEU A 143 0.90 -15.99 -16.85
CA LEU A 143 1.97 -15.11 -17.30
C LEU A 143 1.94 -13.77 -16.54
N GLN A 144 0.79 -13.12 -16.50
CA GLN A 144 0.61 -11.85 -15.78
C GLN A 144 0.86 -12.00 -14.27
N HIS A 145 0.44 -13.14 -13.69
CA HIS A 145 0.72 -13.43 -12.29
C HIS A 145 2.23 -13.59 -12.03
N ALA A 146 2.94 -14.29 -12.93
CA ALA A 146 4.38 -14.44 -12.83
C ALA A 146 5.12 -13.10 -13.04
N ASP A 147 4.60 -12.20 -13.90
CA ASP A 147 5.13 -10.86 -14.08
C ASP A 147 4.93 -10.01 -12.81
N GLY A 148 3.75 -10.07 -12.18
CA GLY A 148 3.49 -9.41 -10.90
C GLY A 148 4.44 -9.85 -9.78
N LEU A 149 4.72 -11.16 -9.66
CA LEU A 149 5.70 -11.69 -8.71
C LEU A 149 7.12 -11.17 -8.99
N ALA A 150 7.54 -11.16 -10.26
CA ALA A 150 8.86 -10.67 -10.64
C ALA A 150 8.99 -9.16 -10.37
N MET A 151 7.95 -8.37 -10.69
CA MET A 151 7.91 -6.93 -10.41
C MET A 151 7.97 -6.63 -8.91
N ALA A 152 7.25 -7.38 -8.07
CA ALA A 152 7.32 -7.22 -6.62
C ALA A 152 8.74 -7.50 -6.06
N LEU A 153 9.45 -8.48 -6.62
CA LEU A 153 10.85 -8.74 -6.25
C LEU A 153 11.79 -7.63 -6.72
N VAL A 154 11.60 -7.10 -7.93
CA VAL A 154 12.40 -5.96 -8.44
C VAL A 154 12.13 -4.71 -7.57
N ALA A 155 10.87 -4.44 -7.22
CA ALA A 155 10.51 -3.36 -6.33
C ALA A 155 11.18 -3.49 -4.95
N ALA A 156 11.21 -4.70 -4.38
CA ALA A 156 11.88 -4.95 -3.10
C ALA A 156 13.38 -4.63 -3.17
N ARG A 157 14.06 -5.01 -4.26
CA ARG A 157 15.48 -4.70 -4.46
C ARG A 157 15.73 -3.21 -4.65
N ALA A 158 14.87 -2.52 -5.41
CA ALA A 158 14.97 -1.09 -5.63
C ALA A 158 14.80 -0.30 -4.32
N ILE A 159 13.78 -0.65 -3.52
CA ILE A 159 13.56 -0.03 -2.19
C ILE A 159 14.77 -0.22 -1.28
N LEU A 160 15.35 -1.41 -1.22
CA LEU A 160 16.55 -1.64 -0.42
C LEU A 160 17.77 -0.89 -0.94
N ALA A 161 17.94 -0.77 -2.25
CA ALA A 161 19.02 0.03 -2.83
C ALA A 161 18.87 1.51 -2.48
N MET A 162 17.66 2.08 -2.59
CA MET A 162 17.37 3.47 -2.18
C MET A 162 17.64 3.71 -0.67
N GLN A 163 17.40 2.68 0.15
CA GLN A 163 17.60 2.77 1.61
C GLN A 163 19.05 2.52 2.04
N ALA A 164 19.92 2.01 1.16
CA ALA A 164 21.28 1.56 1.54
C ALA A 164 22.17 2.68 2.11
N ASP A 165 21.97 3.92 1.65
CA ASP A 165 22.77 5.08 2.05
C ASP A 165 22.11 5.92 3.15
N ALA A 166 20.91 5.54 3.62
CA ALA A 166 20.20 6.26 4.67
C ALA A 166 20.78 5.95 6.07
N PRO A 167 20.81 6.95 6.97
CA PRO A 167 21.19 6.72 8.36
C PRO A 167 20.33 5.67 9.05
N PRO A 168 20.87 4.89 10.01
CA PRO A 168 20.09 3.90 10.74
C PRO A 168 18.86 4.54 11.42
N GLY A 169 17.67 3.97 11.16
CA GLY A 169 16.41 4.44 11.74
C GLY A 169 15.72 5.58 10.99
N SER A 170 16.28 6.05 9.87
CA SER A 170 15.65 7.01 8.97
C SER A 170 15.20 6.35 7.66
N VAL A 171 14.28 7.01 6.96
CA VAL A 171 13.91 6.69 5.57
C VAL A 171 14.80 7.55 4.66
N SER A 172 15.23 7.03 3.51
CA SER A 172 16.02 7.83 2.57
C SER A 172 15.16 8.96 1.97
N GLU A 173 15.81 10.11 1.65
CA GLU A 173 15.13 11.25 1.02
C GLU A 173 14.44 10.87 -0.30
N GLU A 174 14.99 9.91 -1.06
CA GLU A 174 14.36 9.40 -2.28
C GLU A 174 13.03 8.69 -2.00
N LEU A 175 12.95 7.92 -0.91
CA LEU A 175 11.72 7.27 -0.50
C LEU A 175 10.73 8.27 0.12
N GLU A 176 11.19 9.27 0.85
CA GLU A 176 10.34 10.31 1.44
C GLU A 176 9.75 11.26 0.39
N SER A 177 10.53 11.66 -0.61
CA SER A 177 10.10 12.63 -1.62
C SER A 177 9.06 12.09 -2.60
N GLY A 178 8.99 10.76 -2.77
CA GLY A 178 8.03 10.08 -3.64
C GLY A 178 6.80 9.52 -2.92
N ALA A 179 6.77 9.57 -1.59
CA ALA A 179 5.82 8.82 -0.79
C ALA A 179 4.82 9.70 -0.04
N ASN A 180 3.54 9.32 -0.11
CA ASN A 180 2.52 9.80 0.82
C ASN A 180 2.56 8.89 2.07
N LEU A 181 3.51 9.17 2.97
CA LEU A 181 3.78 8.33 4.15
C LEU A 181 3.03 8.85 5.37
N HIS A 182 1.80 9.08 5.36
CA HIS A 182 0.89 9.42 6.50
C HIS A 182 1.59 9.69 7.87
N PHE A 183 2.67 10.48 7.89
CA PHE A 183 3.45 10.74 9.12
C PHE A 183 2.61 11.32 10.25
N VAL A 184 1.63 12.15 9.91
CA VAL A 184 0.70 12.73 10.87
C VAL A 184 -0.14 11.65 11.59
N VAL A 185 -0.47 10.55 10.88
CA VAL A 185 -1.23 9.43 11.46
C VAL A 185 -0.38 8.68 12.48
N HIS A 186 0.90 8.46 12.19
CA HIS A 186 1.81 7.82 13.14
C HIS A 186 2.06 8.68 14.38
N GLN A 187 2.20 9.99 14.20
CA GLN A 187 2.34 10.93 15.30
C GLN A 187 1.08 10.96 16.18
N ALA A 188 -0.09 11.06 15.55
CA ALA A 188 -1.37 11.03 16.26
C ALA A 188 -1.58 9.70 17.00
N ALA A 189 -1.24 8.56 16.39
CA ALA A 189 -1.34 7.25 17.04
C ALA A 189 -0.46 7.16 18.29
N GLY A 190 0.76 7.71 18.25
CA GLY A 190 1.61 7.82 19.45
C GLY A 190 0.98 8.70 20.53
N MET A 191 0.38 9.82 20.16
CA MET A 191 -0.31 10.71 21.13
C MET A 191 -1.54 10.04 21.76
N VAL A 192 -2.38 9.38 20.96
CA VAL A 192 -3.58 8.67 21.40
C VAL A 192 -3.21 7.47 22.28
N SER A 193 -2.13 6.76 21.95
CA SER A 193 -1.57 5.68 22.76
C SER A 193 -1.28 6.14 24.19
N VAL A 194 -0.65 7.31 24.34
CA VAL A 194 -0.37 7.92 25.66
C VAL A 194 -1.65 8.40 26.35
N GLN A 195 -2.58 9.03 25.61
CA GLN A 195 -3.83 9.54 26.17
C GLN A 195 -4.70 8.44 26.76
N LEU A 196 -4.75 7.28 26.11
CA LEU A 196 -5.61 6.15 26.49
C LEU A 196 -4.87 5.05 27.29
N GLY A 197 -3.54 5.13 27.40
CA GLY A 197 -2.74 4.07 28.03
C GLY A 197 -2.77 2.72 27.27
N ILE A 198 -2.93 2.74 25.95
CA ILE A 198 -3.04 1.57 25.05
C ILE A 198 -1.84 1.46 24.12
N GLY A 199 -1.70 0.32 23.43
CA GLY A 199 -0.67 0.15 22.39
C GLY A 199 -0.91 1.04 21.17
N VAL A 200 0.17 1.39 20.43
CA VAL A 200 0.09 2.25 19.23
C VAL A 200 -0.81 1.64 18.14
N THR A 201 -0.78 0.32 17.98
CA THR A 201 -1.65 -0.40 17.03
C THR A 201 -3.13 -0.23 17.40
N GLU A 202 -3.48 -0.33 18.68
CA GLU A 202 -4.86 -0.12 19.14
C GLU A 202 -5.27 1.35 19.00
N ALA A 203 -4.36 2.28 19.28
CA ALA A 203 -4.59 3.72 19.05
C ALA A 203 -4.91 4.01 17.58
N LEU A 204 -4.21 3.37 16.65
CA LEU A 204 -4.50 3.49 15.22
C LEU A 204 -5.90 2.95 14.86
N VAL A 205 -6.33 1.85 15.47
CA VAL A 205 -7.70 1.33 15.30
C VAL A 205 -8.72 2.36 15.79
N ARG A 206 -8.48 3.03 16.92
CA ARG A 206 -9.36 4.10 17.43
C ARG A 206 -9.44 5.30 16.51
N LEU A 207 -8.30 5.74 15.95
CA LEU A 207 -8.24 6.82 14.97
C LEU A 207 -9.03 6.50 13.70
N ARG A 208 -8.86 5.30 13.17
CA ARG A 208 -9.61 4.80 12.01
C ARG A 208 -11.11 4.75 12.27
N ALA A 209 -11.52 4.22 13.41
CA ALA A 209 -12.92 4.17 13.80
C ALA A 209 -13.53 5.58 13.92
N HIS A 210 -12.79 6.52 14.50
CA HIS A 210 -13.25 7.91 14.62
C HIS A 210 -13.36 8.58 13.24
N ALA A 211 -12.37 8.42 12.37
CA ALA A 211 -12.39 8.95 11.00
C ALA A 211 -13.60 8.42 10.22
N PHE A 212 -13.83 7.11 10.29
CA PHE A 212 -14.96 6.45 9.64
C PHE A 212 -16.30 6.95 10.18
N LEU A 213 -16.47 7.01 11.51
CA LEU A 213 -17.74 7.45 12.13
C LEU A 213 -18.05 8.93 11.89
N SER A 214 -17.03 9.76 11.73
CA SER A 214 -17.17 11.20 11.47
C SER A 214 -17.18 11.56 9.98
N ASP A 215 -17.07 10.57 9.08
CA ASP A 215 -16.98 10.75 7.63
C ASP A 215 -15.88 11.75 7.24
N ARG A 216 -14.70 11.59 7.87
CA ARG A 216 -13.55 12.48 7.66
C ARG A 216 -12.33 11.68 7.21
N ALA A 217 -11.46 12.33 6.42
CA ALA A 217 -10.16 11.75 6.11
C ALA A 217 -9.35 11.50 7.39
N ILE A 218 -8.67 10.35 7.46
CA ILE A 218 -7.86 9.99 8.65
C ILE A 218 -6.77 11.02 8.93
N ASP A 219 -6.15 11.59 7.90
CA ASP A 219 -5.12 12.62 8.03
C ASP A 219 -5.65 13.90 8.69
N ASP A 220 -6.90 14.30 8.38
CA ASP A 220 -7.53 15.48 8.99
C ASP A 220 -7.85 15.23 10.48
N VAL A 221 -8.36 14.05 10.81
CA VAL A 221 -8.58 13.64 12.20
C VAL A 221 -7.27 13.60 12.97
N CYS A 222 -6.23 13.04 12.37
CA CYS A 222 -4.92 12.95 12.99
C CYS A 222 -4.26 14.32 13.17
N ARG A 223 -4.43 15.22 12.21
CA ARG A 223 -3.96 16.61 12.32
C ARG A 223 -4.60 17.31 13.51
N ASP A 224 -5.93 17.15 13.69
CA ASP A 224 -6.62 17.69 14.87
C ASP A 224 -6.09 17.13 16.20
N VAL A 225 -5.67 15.85 16.21
CA VAL A 225 -5.04 15.25 17.40
C VAL A 225 -3.66 15.86 17.67
N VAL A 226 -2.83 16.01 16.61
CA VAL A 226 -1.49 16.60 16.72
C VAL A 226 -1.57 18.06 17.15
N ASP A 227 -2.53 18.80 16.61
CA ASP A 227 -2.80 20.21 16.96
C ASP A 227 -3.53 20.36 18.31
N ARG A 228 -3.85 19.23 18.97
CA ARG A 228 -4.55 19.18 20.27
C ARG A 228 -5.99 19.74 20.23
N ILE A 229 -6.59 19.82 19.05
CA ILE A 229 -7.98 20.19 18.86
C ILE A 229 -8.89 19.01 19.27
N LEU A 230 -8.49 17.77 18.87
CA LEU A 230 -9.16 16.54 19.25
C LEU A 230 -8.34 15.79 20.31
N ARG A 231 -9.00 15.28 21.34
CA ARG A 231 -8.43 14.38 22.34
C ARG A 231 -9.30 13.14 22.50
N PHE A 232 -8.65 12.00 22.59
CA PHE A 232 -9.30 10.75 22.95
C PHE A 232 -9.25 10.62 24.49
N GLY A 233 -10.41 10.70 25.13
CA GLY A 233 -10.57 10.50 26.57
C GLY A 233 -11.14 9.12 26.87
N ASP A 234 -11.03 8.68 28.13
CA ASP A 234 -11.76 7.50 28.62
C ASP A 234 -13.26 7.81 28.60
N PRO A 235 -14.13 6.95 28.00
CA PRO A 235 -15.58 7.15 28.02
C PRO A 235 -16.19 7.23 29.43
N ALA A 236 -15.40 7.06 30.49
CA ALA A 236 -15.81 7.23 31.86
C ALA A 236 -15.76 8.68 32.39
N GLU A 237 -15.25 9.64 31.62
CA GLU A 237 -15.16 11.08 31.99
C GLU A 237 -16.08 12.02 31.19
N ALA A 238 -17.05 11.49 30.42
CA ALA A 238 -18.02 12.29 29.66
C ALA A 238 -19.44 12.17 30.24
#